data_ee0f68141ad84d852e977a1fa9965ec7
#
_entry.id   ee0f68141ad84d852e977a1fa9965ec7
#
_cell.length_a   1.000
_cell.length_b   1.000
_cell.length_c   1.000
_cell.angle_alpha   90.00
_cell.angle_beta   90.00
_cell.angle_gamma   90.00
#
_symmetry.space_group_name_H-M   'P 1'
#
loop_
_entity.id
_entity.type
_entity.pdbx_description
1 polymer ?
#
loop_
_entity_poly.entity_id
_entity_poly.type
_entity_poly.pdbx_seq_one_letter_code
_entity_poly.pdbx_strand_id
1 'polypeptide(L)'
;KKLDAGRQRRAKAEVAYTGDFRTAILSYLAFHPRYQLAAAAMADRITAHTTPVGSGTVARTQRIPIEQRAEAATIAWMRHQTTGYDHMTIARIKGQRREVRRQLAQRSKELLNHYRTGAQINATPCPLQAALTAS
;
A
#
# COMPACT_ATOMS: atom_id res chain seq x y z
N LYS A 1 -2.36 -36.47 8.80
CA LYS A 1 -3.21 -35.71 9.74
C LYS A 1 -2.47 -34.51 10.32
N LYS A 2 -1.22 -34.65 10.75
CA LYS A 2 -0.42 -33.54 11.30
C LYS A 2 -0.13 -32.46 10.24
N LEU A 3 0.11 -32.86 8.98
CA LEU A 3 0.39 -31.92 7.89
C LEU A 3 -0.85 -31.09 7.56
N ASP A 4 -2.05 -31.72 7.56
CA ASP A 4 -3.30 -31.01 7.27
C ASP A 4 -3.63 -30.00 8.37
N ALA A 5 -3.45 -30.37 9.63
CA ALA A 5 -3.66 -29.46 10.76
C ALA A 5 -2.72 -28.26 10.69
N GLY A 6 -1.45 -28.49 10.28
CA GLY A 6 -0.48 -27.44 10.07
C GLY A 6 -0.86 -26.50 8.97
N ARG A 7 -1.33 -27.02 7.82
CA ARG A 7 -1.81 -26.20 6.69
C ARG A 7 -3.01 -25.35 7.11
N GLN A 8 -3.95 -25.95 7.84
CA GLN A 8 -5.14 -25.22 8.30
C GLN A 8 -4.77 -24.08 9.23
N ARG A 9 -3.85 -24.31 10.17
CA ARG A 9 -3.36 -23.24 11.05
C ARG A 9 -2.69 -22.11 10.30
N ARG A 10 -1.84 -22.44 9.31
CA ARG A 10 -1.17 -21.44 8.49
C ARG A 10 -2.17 -20.65 7.63
N ALA A 11 -3.16 -21.33 7.06
CA ALA A 11 -4.21 -20.67 6.28
C ALA A 11 -5.00 -19.68 7.12
N LYS A 12 -5.40 -20.10 8.36
CA LYS A 12 -6.09 -19.20 9.28
C LYS A 12 -5.23 -18.02 9.68
N ALA A 13 -3.94 -18.24 9.93
CA ALA A 13 -3.01 -17.18 10.29
C ALA A 13 -2.84 -16.19 9.13
N GLU A 14 -2.79 -16.66 7.89
CA GLU A 14 -2.70 -15.79 6.71
C GLU A 14 -3.97 -14.95 6.54
N VAL A 15 -5.15 -15.55 6.72
CA VAL A 15 -6.42 -14.81 6.64
C VAL A 15 -6.49 -13.74 7.72
N ALA A 16 -6.14 -14.08 8.95
CA ALA A 16 -6.13 -13.14 10.07
C ALA A 16 -5.13 -12.01 9.80
N TYR A 17 -3.93 -12.34 9.33
CA TYR A 17 -2.90 -11.34 9.01
C TYR A 17 -3.37 -10.41 7.89
N THR A 18 -3.97 -10.96 6.83
CA THR A 18 -4.47 -10.16 5.70
C THR A 18 -5.51 -9.15 6.18
N GLY A 19 -6.43 -9.57 7.06
CA GLY A 19 -7.42 -8.68 7.65
C GLY A 19 -6.77 -7.60 8.51
N ASP A 20 -5.81 -7.97 9.36
CA ASP A 20 -5.09 -7.03 10.20
C ASP A 20 -4.27 -6.05 9.37
N PHE A 21 -3.66 -6.52 8.29
CA PHE A 21 -2.88 -5.69 7.39
C PHE A 21 -3.76 -4.66 6.68
N ARG A 22 -4.92 -5.09 6.19
CA ARG A 22 -5.90 -4.18 5.59
C ARG A 22 -6.33 -3.10 6.58
N THR A 23 -6.62 -3.49 7.81
CA THR A 23 -7.00 -2.56 8.87
C THR A 23 -5.88 -1.57 9.16
N ALA A 24 -4.63 -2.04 9.21
CA ALA A 24 -3.47 -1.18 9.41
C ALA A 24 -3.30 -0.17 8.27
N ILE A 25 -3.55 -0.59 7.02
CA ILE A 25 -3.53 0.33 5.88
C ILE A 25 -4.60 1.40 6.04
N LEU A 26 -5.82 1.03 6.37
CA LEU A 26 -6.91 1.99 6.58
C LEU A 26 -6.56 2.98 7.69
N SER A 27 -5.94 2.52 8.77
CA SER A 27 -5.49 3.38 9.86
C SER A 27 -4.39 4.34 9.42
N TYR A 28 -3.45 3.86 8.61
CA TYR A 28 -2.40 4.71 8.06
C TYR A 28 -2.96 5.76 7.11
N LEU A 29 -3.88 5.36 6.22
CA LEU A 29 -4.51 6.30 5.28
C LEU A 29 -5.23 7.42 6.02
N ALA A 30 -6.02 7.08 7.04
CA ALA A 30 -6.75 8.04 7.87
C ALA A 30 -7.48 9.09 7.04
N PHE A 31 -8.10 8.67 5.94
CA PHE A 31 -8.80 9.58 5.04
C PHE A 31 -10.03 10.19 5.70
N HIS A 32 -10.32 11.43 5.31
CA HIS A 32 -11.58 12.09 5.71
C HIS A 32 -12.76 11.20 5.28
N PRO A 33 -13.85 11.16 6.08
CA PRO A 33 -15.02 10.31 5.76
C PRO A 33 -15.56 10.48 4.35
N ARG A 34 -15.46 11.68 3.75
CA ARG A 34 -15.92 11.90 2.37
C ARG A 34 -15.14 11.05 1.34
N TYR A 35 -13.97 10.55 1.71
CA TYR A 35 -13.13 9.71 0.85
C TYR A 35 -13.06 8.26 1.32
N GLN A 36 -14.06 7.81 2.07
CA GLN A 36 -14.10 6.47 2.63
C GLN A 36 -14.08 5.37 1.57
N LEU A 37 -14.77 5.59 0.45
CA LEU A 37 -14.79 4.61 -0.65
C LEU A 37 -13.40 4.51 -1.30
N ALA A 38 -12.71 5.63 -1.47
CA ALA A 38 -11.36 5.63 -2.00
C ALA A 38 -10.39 4.89 -1.06
N ALA A 39 -10.52 5.12 0.25
CA ALA A 39 -9.69 4.44 1.24
C ALA A 39 -9.91 2.92 1.19
N ALA A 40 -11.16 2.48 1.13
CA ALA A 40 -11.48 1.05 1.06
C ALA A 40 -10.91 0.42 -0.22
N ALA A 41 -11.07 1.08 -1.36
CA ALA A 41 -10.54 0.60 -2.63
C ALA A 41 -9.01 0.49 -2.60
N MET A 42 -8.34 1.49 -2.05
CA MET A 42 -6.88 1.45 -1.90
C MET A 42 -6.45 0.31 -0.99
N ALA A 43 -7.08 0.18 0.17
CA ALA A 43 -6.72 -0.86 1.12
C ALA A 43 -6.86 -2.25 0.51
N ASP A 44 -7.91 -2.48 -0.27
CA ASP A 44 -8.13 -3.75 -0.94
C ASP A 44 -7.04 -4.03 -1.99
N ARG A 45 -6.70 -3.03 -2.81
CA ARG A 45 -5.69 -3.19 -3.85
C ARG A 45 -4.30 -3.39 -3.28
N ILE A 46 -3.93 -2.62 -2.27
CA ILE A 46 -2.62 -2.73 -1.63
C ILE A 46 -2.49 -4.09 -0.95
N THR A 47 -3.52 -4.52 -0.23
CA THR A 47 -3.53 -5.81 0.45
C THR A 47 -3.39 -6.95 -0.55
N ALA A 48 -4.17 -6.94 -1.62
CA ALA A 48 -4.13 -7.98 -2.64
C ALA A 48 -2.77 -8.06 -3.33
N HIS A 49 -2.14 -6.91 -3.57
CA HIS A 49 -0.83 -6.85 -4.23
C HIS A 49 0.29 -7.30 -3.32
N THR A 50 0.21 -6.97 -2.03
CA THR A 50 1.29 -7.20 -1.07
C THR A 50 1.21 -8.57 -0.40
N THR A 51 0.00 -9.10 -0.25
CA THR A 51 -0.22 -10.38 0.45
C THR A 51 -0.96 -11.39 -0.43
N PRO A 52 -0.36 -11.80 -1.56
CA PRO A 52 -0.98 -12.84 -2.38
C PRO A 52 -1.14 -14.14 -1.59
N VAL A 53 -2.19 -14.89 -1.91
CA VAL A 53 -2.44 -16.18 -1.26
C VAL A 53 -1.23 -17.09 -1.40
N GLY A 54 -0.81 -17.70 -0.28
CA GLY A 54 0.32 -18.61 -0.26
C GLY A 54 1.69 -17.92 -0.30
N SER A 55 1.73 -16.60 -0.11
CA SER A 55 2.98 -15.83 -0.18
C SER A 55 3.95 -16.11 0.98
N GLY A 56 3.46 -16.73 2.08
CA GLY A 56 4.27 -16.90 3.28
C GLY A 56 4.51 -15.61 4.05
N THR A 57 3.69 -14.59 3.79
CA THR A 57 3.85 -13.25 4.36
C THR A 57 3.88 -13.28 5.90
N VAL A 58 3.05 -14.11 6.52
CA VAL A 58 2.97 -14.21 7.99
C VAL A 58 4.33 -14.53 8.59
N ALA A 59 5.06 -15.49 8.01
CA ALA A 59 6.37 -15.88 8.52
C ALA A 59 7.40 -14.74 8.39
N ARG A 60 7.26 -13.91 7.37
CA ARG A 60 8.21 -12.82 7.09
C ARG A 60 7.94 -11.55 7.88
N THR A 61 6.75 -11.43 8.51
CA THR A 61 6.30 -10.17 9.11
C THR A 61 6.66 -10.03 10.58
N GLN A 62 7.19 -11.07 11.22
CA GLN A 62 7.41 -11.07 12.67
C GLN A 62 8.45 -10.06 13.15
N ARG A 63 9.32 -9.57 12.24
CA ARG A 63 10.42 -8.66 12.59
C ARG A 63 10.06 -7.19 12.46
N ILE A 64 9.05 -6.85 11.69
CA ILE A 64 8.67 -5.47 11.39
C ILE A 64 7.23 -5.27 11.83
N PRO A 65 6.94 -4.25 12.66
CA PRO A 65 5.58 -3.97 13.07
C PRO A 65 4.64 -3.80 11.88
N ILE A 66 3.41 -4.26 12.02
CA ILE A 66 2.42 -4.25 10.95
C ILE A 66 2.13 -2.82 10.46
N GLU A 67 2.17 -1.84 11.36
CA GLU A 67 1.94 -0.44 11.03
C GLU A 67 3.02 0.08 10.07
N GLN A 68 4.27 -0.29 10.30
CA GLN A 68 5.38 0.11 9.43
C GLN A 68 5.29 -0.58 8.07
N ARG A 69 4.86 -1.85 8.06
CA ARG A 69 4.67 -2.58 6.82
C ARG A 69 3.52 -2.00 6.00
N ALA A 70 2.44 -1.59 6.67
CA ALA A 70 1.30 -0.96 6.00
C ALA A 70 1.72 0.37 5.36
N GLU A 71 2.49 1.19 6.07
CA GLU A 71 3.01 2.44 5.53
C GLU A 71 3.91 2.18 4.32
N ALA A 72 4.88 1.27 4.47
CA ALA A 72 5.82 0.95 3.39
C ALA A 72 5.10 0.42 2.15
N ALA A 73 4.13 -0.48 2.34
CA ALA A 73 3.35 -1.03 1.24
C ALA A 73 2.52 0.03 0.54
N THR A 74 1.90 0.94 1.31
CA THR A 74 1.11 2.03 0.76
C THR A 74 1.98 2.97 -0.08
N ILE A 75 3.11 3.39 0.44
CA ILE A 75 4.02 4.29 -0.27
C ILE A 75 4.57 3.62 -1.54
N ALA A 76 4.93 2.33 -1.46
CA ALA A 76 5.38 1.59 -2.63
C ALA A 76 4.28 1.50 -3.70
N TRP A 77 3.06 1.18 -3.30
CA TRP A 77 1.92 1.13 -4.22
C TRP A 77 1.69 2.49 -4.88
N MET A 78 1.71 3.57 -4.09
CA MET A 78 1.55 4.93 -4.60
C MET A 78 2.64 5.27 -5.63
N ARG A 79 3.89 4.92 -5.34
CA ARG A 79 5.01 5.18 -6.25
C ARG A 79 4.78 4.53 -7.60
N HIS A 80 4.34 3.27 -7.61
CA HIS A 80 4.11 2.54 -8.86
C HIS A 80 2.84 2.97 -9.59
N GLN A 81 1.79 3.33 -8.85
CA GLN A 81 0.47 3.54 -9.44
C GLN A 81 0.14 5.02 -9.71
N THR A 82 0.76 5.95 -8.99
CA THR A 82 0.42 7.37 -9.11
C THR A 82 1.54 8.23 -9.67
N THR A 83 2.71 7.65 -9.92
CA THR A 83 3.86 8.36 -10.47
C THR A 83 4.38 7.64 -11.71
N GLY A 84 5.28 8.30 -12.43
CA GLY A 84 5.91 7.70 -13.60
C GLY A 84 7.11 6.81 -13.29
N TYR A 85 7.27 6.37 -12.03
CA TYR A 85 8.47 5.65 -11.58
C TYR A 85 8.79 4.44 -12.46
N ASP A 86 7.77 3.65 -12.83
CA ASP A 86 7.97 2.43 -13.63
C ASP A 86 8.52 2.70 -15.03
N HIS A 87 8.38 3.94 -15.52
CA HIS A 87 8.84 4.36 -16.83
C HIS A 87 10.05 5.27 -16.77
N MET A 88 10.58 5.56 -15.58
CA MET A 88 11.74 6.43 -15.41
C MET A 88 13.03 5.74 -15.79
N THR A 89 13.88 6.47 -16.49
CA THR A 89 15.28 6.10 -16.69
C THR A 89 16.11 6.83 -15.64
N ILE A 90 16.67 6.06 -14.70
CA ILE A 90 17.44 6.62 -13.60
C ILE A 90 18.92 6.35 -13.86
N ALA A 91 19.73 7.40 -13.84
CA ALA A 91 21.17 7.28 -14.04
C ALA A 91 21.79 6.34 -13.01
N ARG A 92 22.76 5.51 -13.45
CA ARG A 92 23.46 4.57 -12.58
C ARG A 92 24.56 5.28 -11.78
N ILE A 93 24.13 6.27 -11.00
CA ILE A 93 25.00 7.05 -10.12
C ILE A 93 24.63 6.68 -8.70
N LYS A 94 25.64 6.44 -7.86
CA LYS A 94 25.42 6.04 -6.46
C LYS A 94 24.48 7.03 -5.76
N GLY A 95 23.42 6.51 -5.15
CA GLY A 95 22.45 7.31 -4.42
C GLY A 95 21.33 7.91 -5.26
N GLN A 96 21.43 7.92 -6.59
CA GLN A 96 20.44 8.56 -7.44
C GLN A 96 19.07 7.87 -7.34
N ARG A 97 19.03 6.56 -7.39
CA ARG A 97 17.79 5.80 -7.29
C ARG A 97 17.11 6.02 -5.94
N ARG A 98 17.91 6.06 -4.86
CA ARG A 98 17.40 6.33 -3.51
C ARG A 98 16.78 7.73 -3.44
N GLU A 99 17.43 8.72 -4.03
CA GLU A 99 16.95 10.10 -4.03
C GLU A 99 15.63 10.22 -4.79
N VAL A 100 15.53 9.59 -5.96
CA VAL A 100 14.27 9.58 -6.74
C VAL A 100 13.15 8.97 -5.91
N ARG A 101 13.40 7.82 -5.27
CA ARG A 101 12.37 7.16 -4.45
C ARG A 101 11.97 8.04 -3.26
N ARG A 102 12.92 8.74 -2.66
CA ARG A 102 12.64 9.66 -1.54
C ARG A 102 11.71 10.80 -1.99
N GLN A 103 12.00 11.40 -3.13
CA GLN A 103 11.18 12.49 -3.69
C GLN A 103 9.77 12.00 -4.01
N LEU A 104 9.65 10.80 -4.62
CA LEU A 104 8.35 10.24 -4.96
C LEU A 104 7.55 9.85 -3.71
N ALA A 105 8.23 9.38 -2.66
CA ALA A 105 7.58 9.09 -1.38
C ALA A 105 7.02 10.38 -0.76
N GLN A 106 7.78 11.46 -0.81
CA GLN A 106 7.34 12.75 -0.29
C GLN A 106 6.09 13.24 -1.06
N ARG A 107 6.12 13.12 -2.38
CA ARG A 107 5.00 13.49 -3.23
C ARG A 107 3.76 12.65 -2.92
N SER A 108 3.95 11.35 -2.69
CA SER A 108 2.86 10.45 -2.32
C SER A 108 2.24 10.83 -0.98
N LYS A 109 3.07 11.16 0.01
CA LYS A 109 2.59 11.59 1.33
C LYS A 109 1.78 12.89 1.25
N GLU A 110 2.20 13.82 0.42
CA GLU A 110 1.46 15.07 0.19
C GLU A 110 0.10 14.79 -0.41
N LEU A 111 0.03 13.89 -1.38
CA LEU A 111 -1.24 13.51 -2.00
C LEU A 111 -2.17 12.86 -0.97
N LEU A 112 -1.65 11.95 -0.15
CA LEU A 112 -2.44 11.32 0.92
C LEU A 112 -2.97 12.36 1.91
N ASN A 113 -2.19 13.39 2.22
CA ASN A 113 -2.62 14.43 3.15
C ASN A 113 -3.81 15.21 2.63
N HIS A 114 -3.91 15.44 1.33
CA HIS A 114 -5.11 16.08 0.75
C HIS A 114 -6.37 15.26 1.06
N TYR A 115 -6.26 13.94 0.95
CA TYR A 115 -7.39 13.05 1.25
C TYR A 115 -7.70 13.00 2.75
N ARG A 116 -6.69 13.15 3.60
CA ARG A 116 -6.88 13.17 5.06
C ARG A 116 -7.59 14.43 5.52
N THR A 117 -7.29 15.58 4.92
CA THR A 117 -7.90 16.86 5.29
C THR A 117 -9.34 16.99 4.79
N GLY A 118 -9.77 16.14 3.84
CA GLY A 118 -11.08 16.25 3.23
C GLY A 118 -11.18 17.37 2.21
N ALA A 119 -10.05 17.95 1.80
CA ALA A 119 -10.02 18.98 0.78
C ALA A 119 -10.61 18.46 -0.52
N GLN A 120 -11.28 19.33 -1.25
CA GLN A 120 -11.77 18.96 -2.58
C GLN A 120 -10.61 18.76 -3.53
N ILE A 121 -10.62 17.64 -4.25
CA ILE A 121 -9.57 17.33 -5.20
C ILE A 121 -9.94 17.99 -6.53
N ASN A 122 -9.27 19.09 -6.84
CA ASN A 122 -9.54 19.88 -8.03
C ASN A 122 -8.65 19.51 -9.21
N ALA A 123 -7.55 18.80 -8.96
CA ALA A 123 -6.66 18.38 -10.03
C ALA A 123 -7.33 17.30 -10.88
N THR A 124 -7.45 17.57 -12.18
CA THR A 124 -8.06 16.62 -13.11
C THR A 124 -7.06 16.32 -14.22
N PRO A 125 -6.64 15.06 -14.37
CA PRO A 125 -6.98 13.91 -13.51
C PRO A 125 -6.12 13.86 -12.25
N CYS A 126 -6.74 13.58 -11.10
CA CYS A 126 -5.96 13.26 -9.90
C CYS A 126 -5.29 11.91 -10.10
N PRO A 127 -3.96 11.79 -9.90
CA PRO A 127 -3.27 10.52 -10.13
C PRO A 127 -3.82 9.36 -9.30
N LEU A 128 -4.23 9.61 -8.07
CA LEU A 128 -4.79 8.57 -7.21
C LEU A 128 -6.15 8.11 -7.71
N GLN A 129 -7.04 9.04 -8.06
CA GLN A 129 -8.34 8.68 -8.61
C GLN A 129 -8.19 7.93 -9.93
N ALA A 130 -7.27 8.36 -10.78
CA ALA A 130 -6.97 7.66 -12.04
C ALA A 130 -6.52 6.22 -11.77
N ALA A 131 -5.64 6.01 -10.78
CA ALA A 131 -5.17 4.68 -10.43
C ALA A 131 -6.31 3.79 -9.90
N LEU A 132 -7.25 4.35 -9.13
CA LEU A 132 -8.36 3.61 -8.57
C LEU A 132 -9.44 3.27 -9.59
N THR A 133 -9.57 4.07 -10.65
CA THR A 133 -10.54 3.81 -11.72
C THR A 133 -9.97 2.93 -12.83
N ALA A 134 -8.65 2.82 -12.94
CA ALA A 134 -8.01 1.90 -13.87
C ALA A 134 -8.20 0.47 -13.36
N SER A 135 -8.80 -0.36 -14.15
CA SER A 135 -9.09 -1.75 -13.76
C SER A 135 -8.00 -2.71 -14.25
#